data_b890f16a42fde3aac40467060e48c97e
#
_entry.id   b890f16a42fde3aac40467060e48c97e
#
_cell.length_a   1.000
_cell.length_b   1.000
_cell.length_c   1.000
_cell.angle_alpha   90.00
_cell.angle_beta   90.00
_cell.angle_gamma   90.00
#
_symmetry.space_group_name_H-M   'P 1'
#
loop_
_entity.id
_entity.type
_entity.pdbx_description
1 polymer ?
#
loop_
_entity_poly.entity_id
_entity_poly.type
_entity_poly.pdbx_seq_one_letter_code
_entity_poly.pdbx_strand_id
1 'polypeptide(L)'
;MTRTTILIIDDEEPIRALLRFALEAAGYEVTEAANGRQGIDLYRQRPTDLIIADMLMPELNGLDLLLELTREFLHAKVIAISGAGGEQNVLDVAKLLGARQTFEKPFSMPQLMRAVRYELAH
;
A
#
# COMPACT_ATOMS: atom_id res chain seq x y z
N MET A 1 -17.32 0.49 -18.08
CA MET A 1 -16.54 -0.39 -17.18
C MET A 1 -15.71 0.44 -16.22
N THR A 2 -15.73 0.09 -14.96
CA THR A 2 -14.89 0.75 -13.97
C THR A 2 -13.49 0.16 -14.02
N ARG A 3 -12.47 1.02 -13.93
CA ARG A 3 -11.09 0.56 -13.80
C ARG A 3 -10.84 0.03 -12.41
N THR A 4 -9.92 -0.92 -12.30
CA THR A 4 -9.41 -1.36 -11.01
C THR A 4 -8.65 -0.21 -10.36
N THR A 5 -8.92 0.02 -9.08
CA THR A 5 -8.40 1.18 -8.35
C THR A 5 -7.36 0.76 -7.31
N ILE A 6 -6.30 1.57 -7.19
CA ILE A 6 -5.22 1.34 -6.24
C ILE A 6 -4.92 2.64 -5.50
N LEU A 7 -4.81 2.56 -4.17
CA LEU A 7 -4.40 3.67 -3.33
C LEU A 7 -2.95 3.45 -2.90
N ILE A 8 -2.11 4.47 -3.11
CA ILE A 8 -0.71 4.46 -2.67
C ILE A 8 -0.60 5.38 -1.46
N ILE A 9 -0.05 4.88 -0.36
CA ILE A 9 0.20 5.66 0.84
C ILE A 9 1.70 5.60 1.14
N ASP A 10 2.41 6.71 0.90
CA ASP A 10 3.86 6.79 1.10
C ASP A 10 4.24 8.26 1.24
N ASP A 11 5.06 8.59 2.23
CA ASP A 11 5.49 9.98 2.45
C ASP A 11 6.57 10.44 1.48
N GLU A 12 7.19 9.53 0.74
CA GLU A 12 8.23 9.84 -0.24
C GLU A 12 7.61 10.09 -1.62
N GLU A 13 7.58 11.35 -2.04
CA GLU A 13 7.00 11.73 -3.32
C GLU A 13 7.61 10.98 -4.52
N PRO A 14 8.95 10.80 -4.60
CA PRO A 14 9.53 10.06 -5.73
C PRO A 14 9.05 8.61 -5.82
N ILE A 15 8.83 7.96 -4.69
CA ILE A 15 8.32 6.59 -4.66
C ILE A 15 6.87 6.56 -5.15
N ARG A 16 6.04 7.50 -4.67
CA ARG A 16 4.66 7.60 -5.15
C ARG A 16 4.59 7.82 -6.66
N ALA A 17 5.43 8.71 -7.16
CA ALA A 17 5.47 9.01 -8.60
C ALA A 17 5.86 7.79 -9.42
N LEU A 18 6.86 7.05 -8.97
CA LEU A 18 7.32 5.84 -9.65
C LEU A 18 6.24 4.76 -9.67
N LEU A 19 5.62 4.52 -8.52
CA LEU A 19 4.53 3.54 -8.41
C LEU A 19 3.34 3.93 -9.27
N ARG A 20 2.95 5.20 -9.21
CA ARG A 20 1.84 5.70 -10.02
C ARG A 20 2.09 5.50 -11.51
N PHE A 21 3.30 5.86 -11.97
CA PHE A 21 3.65 5.70 -13.37
C PHE A 21 3.50 4.24 -13.82
N ALA A 22 4.07 3.31 -13.04
CA ALA A 22 4.03 1.89 -13.39
C ALA A 22 2.61 1.33 -13.35
N LEU A 23 1.84 1.69 -12.34
CA LEU A 23 0.48 1.18 -12.18
C LEU A 23 -0.48 1.75 -13.22
N GLU A 24 -0.37 3.04 -13.53
CA GLU A 24 -1.19 3.65 -14.58
C GLU A 24 -0.85 3.08 -15.96
N ALA A 25 0.44 2.82 -16.21
CA ALA A 25 0.86 2.17 -17.45
C ALA A 25 0.26 0.76 -17.60
N ALA A 26 -0.02 0.11 -16.48
CA ALA A 26 -0.66 -1.21 -16.48
C ALA A 26 -2.20 -1.14 -16.56
N GLY A 27 -2.77 0.07 -16.61
CA GLY A 27 -4.21 0.27 -16.79
C GLY A 27 -5.00 0.51 -15.51
N TYR A 28 -4.34 0.63 -14.35
CA TYR A 28 -5.02 0.87 -13.09
C TYR A 28 -5.29 2.36 -12.86
N GLU A 29 -6.34 2.67 -12.14
CA GLU A 29 -6.63 4.02 -11.67
C GLU A 29 -5.98 4.20 -10.30
N VAL A 30 -5.15 5.23 -10.14
CA VAL A 30 -4.31 5.40 -8.94
C VAL A 30 -4.68 6.66 -8.19
N THR A 31 -4.80 6.54 -6.86
CA THR A 31 -4.95 7.65 -5.93
C THR A 31 -3.75 7.64 -5.00
N GLU A 32 -3.26 8.81 -4.61
CA GLU A 32 -2.10 8.96 -3.75
C GLU A 32 -2.44 9.63 -2.43
N ALA A 33 -1.79 9.18 -1.38
CA ALA A 33 -1.80 9.84 -0.07
C ALA A 33 -0.37 9.97 0.43
N ALA A 34 -0.05 11.11 1.04
CA ALA A 34 1.29 11.41 1.53
C ALA A 34 1.50 10.98 2.98
N ASN A 35 0.44 10.54 3.66
CA ASN A 35 0.53 10.06 5.04
C ASN A 35 -0.64 9.12 5.33
N GLY A 36 -0.56 8.43 6.47
CA GLY A 36 -1.56 7.43 6.83
C GLY A 36 -2.95 8.00 7.08
N ARG A 37 -3.03 9.17 7.70
CA ARG A 37 -4.32 9.79 8.00
C ARG A 37 -5.06 10.16 6.71
N GLN A 38 -4.36 10.77 5.78
CA GLN A 38 -4.94 11.08 4.47
C GLN A 38 -5.36 9.80 3.75
N GLY A 39 -4.52 8.75 3.85
CA GLY A 39 -4.82 7.46 3.21
C GLY A 39 -6.11 6.84 3.73
N ILE A 40 -6.30 6.80 5.05
CA ILE A 40 -7.52 6.26 5.64
C ILE A 40 -8.74 7.07 5.20
N ASP A 41 -8.63 8.39 5.22
CA ASP A 41 -9.74 9.25 4.85
C ASP A 41 -10.14 9.04 3.39
N LEU A 42 -9.17 8.93 2.49
CA LEU A 42 -9.44 8.66 1.08
C LEU A 42 -10.08 7.28 0.89
N TYR A 43 -9.59 6.27 1.61
CA TYR A 43 -10.15 4.94 1.52
C TYR A 43 -11.59 4.90 2.02
N ARG A 44 -11.89 5.60 3.10
CA ARG A 44 -13.27 5.69 3.63
C ARG A 44 -14.22 6.32 2.63
N GLN A 45 -13.77 7.37 1.95
CA GLN A 45 -14.58 8.07 0.95
C GLN A 45 -14.85 7.20 -0.27
N ARG A 46 -13.81 6.48 -0.72
CA ARG A 46 -13.89 5.64 -1.91
C ARG A 46 -12.93 4.47 -1.76
N PRO A 47 -13.40 3.35 -1.21
CA PRO A 47 -12.54 2.16 -1.07
C PRO A 47 -11.98 1.72 -2.40
N THR A 48 -10.66 1.47 -2.42
CA THR A 48 -9.97 0.98 -3.60
C THR A 48 -9.86 -0.54 -3.56
N ASP A 49 -9.55 -1.13 -4.71
CA ASP A 49 -9.40 -2.58 -4.81
C ASP A 49 -8.13 -3.09 -4.13
N LEU A 50 -7.12 -2.24 -4.02
CA LEU A 50 -5.85 -2.57 -3.40
C LEU A 50 -5.25 -1.32 -2.77
N ILE A 51 -4.49 -1.50 -1.70
CA ILE A 51 -3.71 -0.45 -1.04
C ILE A 51 -2.25 -0.88 -1.03
N ILE A 52 -1.36 0.03 -1.42
CA ILE A 52 0.08 -0.14 -1.26
C ILE A 52 0.52 0.90 -0.23
N ALA A 53 1.01 0.45 0.92
CA ALA A 53 1.27 1.37 2.04
C ALA A 53 2.67 1.17 2.62
N ASP A 54 3.38 2.30 2.81
CA ASP A 54 4.64 2.33 3.52
C ASP A 54 4.40 2.15 5.02
N MET A 55 5.16 1.26 5.64
CA MET A 55 5.04 0.98 7.07
C MET A 55 5.86 1.94 7.94
N LEU A 56 6.78 2.70 7.35
CA LEU A 56 7.65 3.64 8.08
C LEU A 56 7.36 5.06 7.63
N MET A 57 6.41 5.70 8.29
CA MET A 57 6.02 7.08 8.02
C MET A 57 5.97 7.87 9.32
N PRO A 58 6.25 9.20 9.28
CA PRO A 58 6.04 10.04 10.44
C PRO A 58 4.55 10.12 10.80
N GLU A 59 4.26 10.48 12.03
CA GLU A 59 2.92 10.64 12.60
C GLU A 59 2.20 9.30 12.78
N LEU A 60 1.24 8.96 11.91
CA LEU A 60 0.58 7.66 11.97
C LEU A 60 1.44 6.65 11.21
N ASN A 61 2.09 5.76 11.95
CA ASN A 61 2.94 4.74 11.31
C ASN A 61 2.09 3.70 10.59
N GLY A 62 2.74 2.97 9.68
CA GLY A 62 2.05 2.04 8.81
C GLY A 62 1.41 0.86 9.52
N LEU A 63 1.96 0.44 10.66
CA LEU A 63 1.37 -0.66 11.43
C LEU A 63 0.04 -0.23 12.07
N ASP A 64 -0.02 1.00 12.59
CA ASP A 64 -1.27 1.54 13.13
C ASP A 64 -2.30 1.75 12.02
N LEU A 65 -1.85 2.24 10.87
CA LEU A 65 -2.69 2.38 9.68
C LEU A 65 -3.29 1.03 9.27
N LEU A 66 -2.44 0.01 9.19
CA LEU A 66 -2.87 -1.33 8.79
C LEU A 66 -3.88 -1.89 9.79
N LEU A 67 -3.63 -1.71 11.07
CA LEU A 67 -4.55 -2.17 12.12
C LEU A 67 -5.91 -1.47 12.01
N GLU A 68 -5.95 -0.15 11.82
CA GLU A 68 -7.20 0.57 11.61
C GLU A 68 -7.95 0.08 10.38
N LEU A 69 -7.23 -0.08 9.26
CA LEU A 69 -7.84 -0.53 8.01
C LEU A 69 -8.44 -1.92 8.14
N THR A 70 -7.71 -2.86 8.74
CA THR A 70 -8.19 -4.24 8.83
C THR A 70 -9.32 -4.41 9.84
N ARG A 71 -9.37 -3.56 10.86
CA ARG A 71 -10.48 -3.56 11.82
C ARG A 71 -11.76 -2.99 11.21
N GLU A 72 -11.63 -1.91 10.44
CA GLU A 72 -12.77 -1.18 9.89
C GLU A 72 -13.28 -1.81 8.60
N PHE A 73 -12.37 -2.37 7.81
CA PHE A 73 -12.71 -2.91 6.48
C PHE A 73 -12.21 -4.34 6.33
N LEU A 74 -13.12 -5.30 6.43
CA LEU A 74 -12.78 -6.73 6.39
C LEU A 74 -12.13 -7.17 5.08
N HIS A 75 -12.42 -6.48 3.99
CA HIS A 75 -11.95 -6.89 2.67
C HIS A 75 -10.83 -6.01 2.13
N ALA A 76 -10.28 -5.11 2.96
CA ALA A 76 -9.16 -4.29 2.52
C ALA A 76 -7.95 -5.17 2.22
N LYS A 77 -7.39 -5.01 1.02
CA LYS A 77 -6.17 -5.73 0.61
C LYS A 77 -5.01 -4.76 0.67
N VAL A 78 -3.99 -5.09 1.45
CA VAL A 78 -2.83 -4.22 1.65
C VAL A 78 -1.55 -4.95 1.29
N ILE A 79 -0.73 -4.32 0.45
CA ILE A 79 0.66 -4.68 0.24
C ILE A 79 1.49 -3.69 1.05
N ALA A 80 2.30 -4.21 1.97
CA ALA A 80 3.11 -3.38 2.86
C ALA A 80 4.52 -3.22 2.31
N ILE A 81 5.04 -1.99 2.35
CA ILE A 81 6.39 -1.67 1.93
C ILE A 81 7.12 -1.03 3.11
N SER A 82 8.40 -1.32 3.27
CA SER A 82 9.23 -0.72 4.32
C SER A 82 10.63 -0.40 3.79
N GLY A 83 11.18 0.73 4.24
CA GLY A 83 12.53 1.12 3.89
C GLY A 83 13.58 0.20 4.50
N ALA A 84 14.71 0.02 3.79
CA ALA A 84 15.85 -0.69 4.30
C ALA A 84 16.44 0.09 5.49
N GLY A 85 16.84 -0.64 6.55
CA GLY A 85 17.39 -0.01 7.75
C GLY A 85 16.36 0.39 8.78
N GLY A 86 15.07 0.14 8.53
CA GLY A 86 14.04 0.31 9.54
C GLY A 86 14.07 -0.82 10.57
N GLU A 87 13.09 -0.82 11.45
CA GLU A 87 12.98 -1.89 12.45
C GLU A 87 12.90 -3.25 11.76
N GLN A 88 13.71 -4.19 12.23
CA GLN A 88 13.90 -5.47 11.55
C GLN A 88 12.63 -6.29 11.36
N ASN A 89 11.62 -6.07 12.21
CA ASN A 89 10.42 -6.91 12.22
C ASN A 89 9.16 -6.22 11.71
N VAL A 90 9.29 -5.02 11.15
CA VAL A 90 8.12 -4.25 10.71
C VAL A 90 7.30 -5.01 9.68
N LEU A 91 7.96 -5.61 8.67
CA LEU A 91 7.23 -6.35 7.63
C LEU A 91 6.64 -7.65 8.16
N ASP A 92 7.34 -8.33 9.07
CA ASP A 92 6.80 -9.53 9.70
C ASP A 92 5.55 -9.22 10.51
N VAL A 93 5.60 -8.11 11.28
CA VAL A 93 4.43 -7.66 12.04
C VAL A 93 3.30 -7.25 11.11
N ALA A 94 3.62 -6.55 10.02
CA ALA A 94 2.61 -6.17 9.03
C ALA A 94 1.88 -7.40 8.48
N LYS A 95 2.62 -8.46 8.19
CA LYS A 95 2.02 -9.69 7.70
C LYS A 95 1.09 -10.33 8.74
N LEU A 96 1.50 -10.32 10.01
CA LEU A 96 0.65 -10.80 11.10
C LEU A 96 -0.61 -9.96 11.26
N LEU A 97 -0.55 -8.67 10.97
CA LEU A 97 -1.69 -7.77 11.04
C LEU A 97 -2.59 -7.80 9.81
N GLY A 98 -2.26 -8.61 8.82
CA GLY A 98 -3.12 -8.84 7.68
C GLY A 98 -2.63 -8.31 6.34
N ALA A 99 -1.40 -7.80 6.26
CA ALA A 99 -0.82 -7.45 4.95
C ALA A 99 -0.72 -8.70 4.08
N ARG A 100 -1.16 -8.58 2.84
CA ARG A 100 -1.18 -9.71 1.92
C ARG A 100 0.20 -10.09 1.45
N GLN A 101 1.04 -9.10 1.15
CA GLN A 101 2.42 -9.28 0.75
C GLN A 101 3.24 -8.14 1.29
N THR A 102 4.55 -8.35 1.38
CA THR A 102 5.48 -7.36 1.94
C THR A 102 6.68 -7.20 1.03
N PHE A 103 7.18 -5.96 0.91
CA PHE A 103 8.36 -5.64 0.11
C PHE A 103 9.26 -4.68 0.86
N GLU A 104 10.56 -4.95 0.83
CA GLU A 104 11.56 -4.04 1.39
C GLU A 104 12.09 -3.12 0.30
N LYS A 105 12.25 -1.84 0.61
CA LYS A 105 12.89 -0.88 -0.30
C LYS A 105 14.41 -1.05 -0.27
N PRO A 106 15.11 -1.01 -1.39
CA PRO A 106 14.57 -0.91 -2.73
C PRO A 106 13.97 -2.23 -3.19
N PHE A 107 12.80 -2.18 -3.81
CA PHE A 107 12.13 -3.37 -4.29
C PHE A 107 12.21 -3.48 -5.80
N SER A 108 12.03 -4.70 -6.32
CA SER A 108 11.94 -4.94 -7.75
C SER A 108 10.55 -4.55 -8.25
N MET A 109 10.48 -3.60 -9.19
CA MET A 109 9.20 -3.20 -9.76
C MET A 109 8.48 -4.38 -10.44
N PRO A 110 9.15 -5.24 -11.25
CA PRO A 110 8.46 -6.39 -11.80
C PRO A 110 7.88 -7.34 -10.75
N GLN A 111 8.59 -7.55 -9.63
CA GLN A 111 8.08 -8.39 -8.54
C GLN A 111 6.86 -7.75 -7.88
N LEU A 112 6.91 -6.45 -7.63
CA LEU A 112 5.77 -5.73 -7.06
C LEU A 112 4.57 -5.80 -7.99
N MET A 113 4.78 -5.60 -9.28
CA MET A 113 3.70 -5.66 -10.26
C MET A 113 3.07 -7.05 -10.34
N ARG A 114 3.87 -8.10 -10.19
CA ARG A 114 3.32 -9.47 -10.12
C ARG A 114 2.45 -9.66 -8.88
N ALA A 115 2.90 -9.13 -7.73
CA ALA A 115 2.12 -9.20 -6.49
C ALA A 115 0.80 -8.44 -6.64
N VAL A 116 0.82 -7.26 -7.26
CA VAL A 116 -0.38 -6.47 -7.53
C VAL A 116 -1.38 -7.29 -8.36
N ARG A 117 -0.92 -7.87 -9.45
CA ARG A 117 -1.79 -8.70 -10.30
C ARG A 117 -2.36 -9.90 -9.56
N TYR A 118 -1.52 -10.56 -8.75
CA TYR A 118 -1.96 -11.70 -7.97
C TYR A 118 -3.05 -11.31 -6.97
N GLU A 119 -2.84 -10.26 -6.19
CA GLU A 119 -3.80 -9.85 -5.15
C GLU A 119 -5.10 -9.35 -5.76
N LEU A 120 -5.05 -8.68 -6.89
CA LEU A 120 -6.26 -8.21 -7.56
C LEU A 120 -7.08 -9.35 -8.17
N ALA A 121 -6.45 -10.48 -8.47
CA ALA A 121 -7.13 -11.66 -9.03
C ALA A 121 -7.62 -12.64 -7.96
N HIS A 122 -7.13 -12.51 -6.75
CA HIS A 122 -7.43 -13.43 -5.67
C HIS A 122 -8.02 -12.71 -4.47
#